data_122bdb05409760d42fbbc29b8cffb7fe
#
_entry.id   122bdb05409760d42fbbc29b8cffb7fe
#
_cell.length_a   1.000
_cell.length_b   1.000
_cell.length_c   1.000
_cell.angle_alpha   90.00
_cell.angle_beta   90.00
_cell.angle_gamma   90.00
#
_symmetry.space_group_name_H-M   'P 1'
#
loop_
_entity.id
_entity.type
_entity.pdbx_description
1 polymer ?
#
loop_
_entity_poly.entity_id
_entity_poly.type
_entity_poly.pdbx_seq_one_letter_code
_entity_poly.pdbx_strand_id
1 'polypeptide(L)'
;MQEFTIERLGPGDEDRLREIRLRALADAPTAFASTHDKEVAYPRDKWAERLADPDSAWFVAADAGLVCARQEHEGETHLLSMWVAPRARGTGLAGRLVDEVIAWSKAREAHEIGLWAVDDNLGARALYARKGFLPSGEVMALPSDPGLMESRYVLSLVFRTARADDLPAVVALITDDAIAAARTGAYGEEHLAAFEDIEADPNNELIVAELKGEVVGTMQLTYIPGISRRGATRLQVEAVRIAGHLRGQGWGRRMMEWAHAKGRARGCVMVQLTSDKRREDAHRFYRSLGYAQSHEGFKLQLD
;
A
#
# COMPACT_ATOMS: atom_id res chain seq x y z
N MET A 1 6.84 8.21 28.71
CA MET A 1 5.87 7.47 27.88
C MET A 1 6.31 6.00 27.87
N GLN A 2 5.43 5.09 28.24
CA GLN A 2 5.77 3.66 28.21
C GLN A 2 5.87 3.22 26.75
N GLU A 3 7.06 2.79 26.31
CA GLU A 3 7.30 2.30 24.96
C GLU A 3 6.91 0.83 24.91
N PHE A 4 5.92 0.50 24.09
CA PHE A 4 5.48 -0.88 23.89
C PHE A 4 6.24 -1.47 22.70
N THR A 5 7.02 -2.50 22.89
CA THR A 5 7.60 -3.27 21.79
C THR A 5 6.51 -4.13 21.16
N ILE A 6 6.43 -4.13 19.82
CA ILE A 6 5.53 -5.00 19.07
C ILE A 6 6.36 -6.17 18.54
N GLU A 7 5.85 -7.37 18.74
CA GLU A 7 6.48 -8.63 18.34
C GLU A 7 5.53 -9.41 17.44
N ARG A 8 6.07 -10.11 16.45
CA ARG A 8 5.31 -11.09 15.67
C ARG A 8 5.35 -12.42 16.40
N LEU A 9 4.18 -13.02 16.64
CA LEU A 9 4.08 -14.36 17.22
C LEU A 9 4.36 -15.43 16.15
N GLY A 10 4.86 -16.58 16.65
CA GLY A 10 5.16 -17.75 15.83
C GLY A 10 4.82 -19.05 16.56
N PRO A 11 5.13 -20.22 15.96
CA PRO A 11 4.97 -21.50 16.62
C PRO A 11 5.67 -21.54 17.99
N GLY A 12 4.93 -21.95 19.02
CA GLY A 12 5.37 -21.93 20.42
C GLY A 12 4.74 -20.82 21.25
N ASP A 13 4.13 -19.80 20.63
CA ASP A 13 3.46 -18.68 21.31
C ASP A 13 1.94 -18.91 21.50
N GLU A 14 1.42 -20.15 21.38
CA GLU A 14 -0.01 -20.45 21.41
C GLU A 14 -0.68 -19.93 22.68
N ASP A 15 -0.04 -20.11 23.81
CA ASP A 15 -0.59 -19.68 25.10
C ASP A 15 -0.62 -18.15 25.21
N ARG A 16 0.37 -17.44 24.67
CA ARG A 16 0.41 -15.97 24.60
C ARG A 16 -0.71 -15.44 23.71
N LEU A 17 -0.87 -16.05 22.52
CA LEU A 17 -1.95 -15.65 21.60
C LEU A 17 -3.31 -15.89 22.25
N ARG A 18 -3.52 -17.06 22.85
CA ARG A 18 -4.76 -17.40 23.53
C ARG A 18 -5.09 -16.41 24.65
N GLU A 19 -4.13 -16.13 25.52
CA GLU A 19 -4.34 -15.23 26.66
C GLU A 19 -4.75 -13.82 26.20
N ILE A 20 -3.98 -13.21 25.30
CA ILE A 20 -4.27 -11.83 24.85
C ILE A 20 -5.57 -11.76 24.04
N ARG A 21 -5.86 -12.80 23.23
CA ARG A 21 -7.08 -12.85 22.43
C ARG A 21 -8.33 -12.99 23.31
N LEU A 22 -8.32 -13.84 24.30
CA LEU A 22 -9.44 -13.99 25.22
C LEU A 22 -9.67 -12.71 26.05
N ARG A 23 -8.59 -12.04 26.45
CA ARG A 23 -8.67 -10.73 27.12
C ARG A 23 -9.31 -9.68 26.20
N ALA A 24 -8.94 -9.64 24.92
CA ALA A 24 -9.53 -8.73 23.95
C ALA A 24 -11.04 -8.96 23.76
N LEU A 25 -11.46 -10.23 23.66
CA LEU A 25 -12.86 -10.61 23.52
C LEU A 25 -13.68 -10.28 24.77
N ALA A 26 -13.09 -10.41 25.97
CA ALA A 26 -13.75 -10.06 27.22
C ALA A 26 -13.89 -8.54 27.41
N ASP A 27 -12.87 -7.75 27.00
CA ASP A 27 -12.87 -6.27 27.14
C ASP A 27 -13.80 -5.59 26.12
N ALA A 28 -13.91 -6.14 24.91
CA ALA A 28 -14.66 -5.51 23.81
C ALA A 28 -15.52 -6.55 23.05
N PRO A 29 -16.52 -7.18 23.68
CA PRO A 29 -17.27 -8.29 23.07
C PRO A 29 -18.02 -7.88 21.79
N THR A 30 -18.39 -6.62 21.66
CA THR A 30 -19.12 -6.09 20.48
C THR A 30 -18.19 -5.59 19.37
N ALA A 31 -16.88 -5.80 19.47
CA ALA A 31 -15.91 -5.35 18.45
C ALA A 31 -15.39 -6.49 17.56
N PHE A 32 -15.87 -7.73 17.76
CA PHE A 32 -15.31 -8.89 17.08
C PHE A 32 -16.40 -9.80 16.53
N ALA A 33 -16.15 -10.40 15.39
CA ALA A 33 -17.01 -11.41 14.77
C ALA A 33 -17.08 -12.75 15.54
N SER A 34 -16.30 -12.90 16.62
CA SER A 34 -16.26 -14.09 17.49
C SER A 34 -16.47 -13.68 18.94
N THR A 35 -16.89 -14.64 19.78
CA THR A 35 -17.17 -14.41 21.21
C THR A 35 -16.13 -15.05 22.12
N HIS A 36 -16.00 -14.55 23.36
CA HIS A 36 -15.14 -15.13 24.39
C HIS A 36 -15.50 -16.61 24.67
N ASP A 37 -16.79 -16.90 24.84
CA ASP A 37 -17.28 -18.26 25.17
C ASP A 37 -16.97 -19.26 24.08
N LYS A 38 -17.00 -18.83 22.81
CA LYS A 38 -16.62 -19.67 21.69
C LYS A 38 -15.11 -19.94 21.68
N GLU A 39 -14.28 -18.91 21.85
CA GLU A 39 -12.83 -19.06 21.70
C GLU A 39 -12.15 -19.63 22.95
N VAL A 40 -12.71 -19.48 24.15
CA VAL A 40 -12.20 -20.13 25.38
C VAL A 40 -12.26 -21.67 25.29
N ALA A 41 -13.25 -22.20 24.56
CA ALA A 41 -13.44 -23.62 24.32
C ALA A 41 -12.51 -24.21 23.23
N TYR A 42 -11.73 -23.40 22.54
CA TYR A 42 -10.80 -23.91 21.54
C TYR A 42 -9.66 -24.73 22.16
N PRO A 43 -9.40 -25.93 21.59
CA PRO A 43 -8.23 -26.72 21.99
C PRO A 43 -6.93 -26.01 21.59
N ARG A 44 -5.82 -26.42 22.20
CA ARG A 44 -4.48 -25.82 21.94
C ARG A 44 -4.10 -25.92 20.46
N ASP A 45 -4.42 -26.99 19.80
CA ASP A 45 -4.12 -27.20 18.37
C ASP A 45 -4.75 -26.13 17.49
N LYS A 46 -5.92 -25.61 17.87
CA LYS A 46 -6.57 -24.51 17.13
C LYS A 46 -5.77 -23.20 17.20
N TRP A 47 -5.07 -22.97 18.30
CA TRP A 47 -4.17 -21.81 18.45
C TRP A 47 -2.86 -22.04 17.68
N ALA A 48 -2.34 -23.28 17.67
CA ALA A 48 -1.19 -23.65 16.87
C ALA A 48 -1.45 -23.50 15.36
N GLU A 49 -2.61 -23.95 14.88
CA GLU A 49 -3.03 -23.74 13.47
C GLU A 49 -3.02 -22.27 13.09
N ARG A 50 -3.51 -21.36 13.94
CA ARG A 50 -3.52 -19.91 13.68
C ARG A 50 -2.13 -19.31 13.52
N LEU A 51 -1.14 -19.82 14.29
CA LEU A 51 0.24 -19.36 14.24
C LEU A 51 1.05 -20.02 13.12
N ALA A 52 0.66 -21.23 12.71
CA ALA A 52 1.30 -21.97 11.63
C ALA A 52 0.77 -21.57 10.24
N ASP A 53 -0.35 -20.83 10.17
CA ASP A 53 -0.95 -20.39 8.90
C ASP A 53 0.01 -19.43 8.17
N PRO A 54 0.56 -19.81 7.00
CA PRO A 54 1.50 -18.98 6.25
C PRO A 54 0.86 -17.70 5.71
N ASP A 55 -0.46 -17.68 5.58
CA ASP A 55 -1.23 -16.55 5.06
C ASP A 55 -1.70 -15.60 6.17
N SER A 56 -1.24 -15.80 7.40
CA SER A 56 -1.52 -14.90 8.51
C SER A 56 -0.27 -14.49 9.28
N ALA A 57 -0.38 -13.36 9.97
CA ALA A 57 0.62 -12.87 10.92
C ALA A 57 -0.07 -12.22 12.12
N TRP A 58 0.31 -12.65 13.30
CA TRP A 58 -0.19 -12.12 14.56
C TRP A 58 0.87 -11.24 15.20
N PHE A 59 0.51 -10.00 15.50
CA PHE A 59 1.37 -9.01 16.16
C PHE A 59 0.80 -8.67 17.52
N VAL A 60 1.68 -8.67 18.53
CA VAL A 60 1.29 -8.33 19.90
C VAL A 60 2.24 -7.31 20.50
N ALA A 61 1.73 -6.48 21.36
CA ALA A 61 2.50 -5.55 22.19
C ALA A 61 2.41 -6.01 23.66
N ALA A 62 3.18 -7.03 24.03
CA ALA A 62 3.08 -7.70 25.30
C ALA A 62 1.61 -8.07 25.63
N ASP A 63 1.08 -7.57 26.75
CA ASP A 63 -0.32 -7.74 27.16
C ASP A 63 -1.20 -6.51 26.87
N ALA A 64 -0.70 -5.58 26.05
CA ALA A 64 -1.30 -4.27 25.83
C ALA A 64 -1.97 -4.10 24.47
N GLY A 65 -1.70 -4.95 23.49
CA GLY A 65 -2.30 -4.81 22.17
C GLY A 65 -2.11 -6.04 21.29
N LEU A 66 -3.04 -6.22 20.35
CA LEU A 66 -3.11 -7.37 19.45
C LEU A 66 -3.63 -6.89 18.08
N VAL A 67 -3.12 -7.48 17.02
CA VAL A 67 -3.66 -7.38 15.66
C VAL A 67 -3.28 -8.60 14.84
N CYS A 68 -4.10 -8.98 13.88
CA CYS A 68 -3.80 -10.02 12.89
C CYS A 68 -3.88 -9.43 11.48
N ALA A 69 -2.90 -9.75 10.66
CA ALA A 69 -2.96 -9.60 9.20
C ALA A 69 -3.22 -10.96 8.59
N ARG A 70 -4.13 -11.06 7.62
CA ARG A 70 -4.42 -12.30 6.90
C ARG A 70 -4.62 -12.01 5.42
N GLN A 71 -3.93 -12.77 4.58
CA GLN A 71 -4.17 -12.76 3.14
C GLN A 71 -5.39 -13.64 2.85
N GLU A 72 -6.45 -13.07 2.28
CA GLU A 72 -7.67 -13.82 1.93
C GLU A 72 -7.69 -14.22 0.46
N HIS A 73 -7.16 -13.33 -0.39
CA HIS A 73 -6.98 -13.54 -1.82
C HIS A 73 -5.61 -13.01 -2.26
N GLU A 74 -5.20 -13.37 -3.47
CA GLU A 74 -3.97 -12.83 -4.05
C GLU A 74 -4.04 -11.31 -4.13
N GLY A 75 -3.08 -10.64 -3.51
CA GLY A 75 -3.02 -9.18 -3.45
C GLY A 75 -3.95 -8.50 -2.44
N GLU A 76 -4.75 -9.23 -1.69
CA GLU A 76 -5.67 -8.69 -0.69
C GLU A 76 -5.33 -9.18 0.71
N THR A 77 -5.10 -8.25 1.61
CA THR A 77 -4.90 -8.51 3.05
C THR A 77 -6.11 -8.03 3.84
N HIS A 78 -6.49 -8.80 4.86
CA HIS A 78 -7.50 -8.39 5.83
C HIS A 78 -6.86 -8.11 7.18
N LEU A 79 -7.16 -6.94 7.75
CA LEU A 79 -6.78 -6.57 9.11
C LEU A 79 -7.87 -7.07 10.07
N LEU A 80 -7.49 -7.94 10.97
CA LEU A 80 -8.39 -8.64 11.90
C LEU A 80 -7.93 -8.45 13.35
N SER A 81 -8.79 -8.74 14.28
CA SER A 81 -8.47 -8.91 15.70
C SER A 81 -7.80 -7.70 16.36
N MET A 82 -8.02 -6.50 15.85
CA MET A 82 -7.42 -5.27 16.38
C MET A 82 -7.96 -4.94 17.77
N TRP A 83 -7.05 -4.88 18.74
CA TRP A 83 -7.39 -4.50 20.10
C TRP A 83 -6.22 -3.81 20.80
N VAL A 84 -6.54 -2.87 21.67
CA VAL A 84 -5.60 -2.21 22.59
C VAL A 84 -6.23 -2.15 23.98
N ALA A 85 -5.50 -2.63 24.97
CA ALA A 85 -5.90 -2.62 26.36
C ALA A 85 -6.27 -1.20 26.84
N PRO A 86 -7.28 -1.02 27.70
CA PRO A 86 -7.72 0.30 28.16
C PRO A 86 -6.58 1.19 28.63
N ARG A 87 -5.60 0.64 29.39
CA ARG A 87 -4.44 1.37 29.90
C ARG A 87 -3.46 1.87 28.84
N ALA A 88 -3.51 1.30 27.63
CA ALA A 88 -2.64 1.66 26.52
C ALA A 88 -3.34 2.47 25.42
N ARG A 89 -4.64 2.76 25.58
CA ARG A 89 -5.38 3.64 24.67
C ARG A 89 -4.85 5.07 24.75
N GLY A 90 -4.86 5.80 23.66
CA GLY A 90 -4.32 7.16 23.59
C GLY A 90 -2.78 7.26 23.51
N THR A 91 -2.03 6.16 23.61
CA THR A 91 -0.54 6.16 23.56
C THR A 91 0.04 6.10 22.13
N GLY A 92 -0.81 5.97 21.10
CA GLY A 92 -0.38 5.73 19.72
C GLY A 92 -0.16 4.24 19.37
N LEU A 93 -0.27 3.31 20.33
CA LEU A 93 -0.03 1.89 20.13
C LEU A 93 -0.92 1.30 19.02
N ALA A 94 -2.21 1.66 19.00
CA ALA A 94 -3.14 1.23 17.96
C ALA A 94 -2.64 1.56 16.55
N GLY A 95 -2.14 2.78 16.37
CA GLY A 95 -1.58 3.21 15.09
C GLY A 95 -0.36 2.40 14.67
N ARG A 96 0.52 2.05 15.61
CA ARG A 96 1.71 1.23 15.34
C ARG A 96 1.35 -0.22 14.99
N LEU A 97 0.34 -0.80 15.64
CA LEU A 97 -0.17 -2.13 15.30
C LEU A 97 -0.73 -2.16 13.87
N VAL A 98 -1.45 -1.13 13.45
CA VAL A 98 -1.92 -0.99 12.06
C VAL A 98 -0.72 -0.87 11.09
N ASP A 99 0.36 -0.16 11.49
CA ASP A 99 1.56 -0.03 10.67
C ASP A 99 2.26 -1.39 10.43
N GLU A 100 2.26 -2.30 11.42
CA GLU A 100 2.77 -3.66 11.25
C GLU A 100 1.98 -4.44 10.19
N VAL A 101 0.65 -4.34 10.22
CA VAL A 101 -0.21 -4.96 9.19
C VAL A 101 0.10 -4.38 7.81
N ILE A 102 0.22 -3.05 7.70
CA ILE A 102 0.56 -2.39 6.43
C ILE A 102 1.94 -2.85 5.94
N ALA A 103 2.94 -2.95 6.82
CA ALA A 103 4.28 -3.41 6.47
C ALA A 103 4.28 -4.87 6.00
N TRP A 104 3.56 -5.75 6.71
CA TRP A 104 3.42 -7.15 6.35
C TRP A 104 2.71 -7.35 5.00
N SER A 105 1.63 -6.59 4.76
CA SER A 105 0.88 -6.60 3.50
C SER A 105 1.74 -6.14 2.32
N LYS A 106 2.54 -5.08 2.53
CA LYS A 106 3.49 -4.59 1.52
C LYS A 106 4.55 -5.63 1.16
N ALA A 107 5.07 -6.35 2.15
CA ALA A 107 6.07 -7.41 1.93
C ALA A 107 5.50 -8.59 1.11
N ARG A 108 4.17 -8.71 1.04
CA ARG A 108 3.42 -9.69 0.25
C ARG A 108 2.83 -9.12 -1.03
N GLU A 109 3.25 -7.92 -1.41
CA GLU A 109 2.79 -7.24 -2.63
C GLU A 109 1.26 -6.99 -2.67
N ALA A 110 0.61 -6.95 -1.50
CA ALA A 110 -0.82 -6.65 -1.44
C ALA A 110 -1.10 -5.24 -1.96
N HIS A 111 -2.09 -5.13 -2.83
CA HIS A 111 -2.58 -3.86 -3.37
C HIS A 111 -3.74 -3.29 -2.57
N GLU A 112 -4.41 -4.11 -1.77
CA GLU A 112 -5.51 -3.71 -0.90
C GLU A 112 -5.34 -4.29 0.52
N ILE A 113 -5.73 -3.50 1.52
CA ILE A 113 -5.91 -3.95 2.90
C ILE A 113 -7.33 -3.60 3.30
N GLY A 114 -8.15 -4.61 3.53
CA GLY A 114 -9.52 -4.46 4.01
C GLY A 114 -9.63 -4.64 5.53
N LEU A 115 -10.68 -4.10 6.11
CA LEU A 115 -11.11 -4.38 7.48
C LEU A 115 -12.60 -4.12 7.63
N TRP A 116 -13.18 -4.71 8.66
CA TRP A 116 -14.53 -4.39 9.11
C TRP A 116 -14.50 -3.69 10.46
N ALA A 117 -15.31 -2.67 10.64
CA ALA A 117 -15.43 -1.94 11.90
C ALA A 117 -16.89 -1.68 12.22
N VAL A 118 -17.27 -1.96 13.46
CA VAL A 118 -18.61 -1.68 13.96
C VAL A 118 -18.90 -0.18 13.89
N ASP A 119 -20.07 0.18 13.37
CA ASP A 119 -20.41 1.57 13.07
C ASP A 119 -20.40 2.49 14.29
N ASP A 120 -20.77 1.96 15.45
CA ASP A 120 -20.74 2.70 16.73
C ASP A 120 -19.33 2.85 17.32
N ASN A 121 -18.31 2.12 16.78
CA ASN A 121 -16.94 2.25 17.25
C ASN A 121 -16.24 3.46 16.61
N LEU A 122 -16.65 4.65 16.99
CA LEU A 122 -16.11 5.91 16.47
C LEU A 122 -14.59 6.03 16.65
N GLY A 123 -14.05 5.46 17.74
CA GLY A 123 -12.59 5.48 18.00
C GLY A 123 -11.80 4.67 16.98
N ALA A 124 -12.26 3.47 16.63
CA ALA A 124 -11.65 2.62 15.60
C ALA A 124 -11.78 3.26 14.22
N ARG A 125 -12.96 3.76 13.85
CA ARG A 125 -13.20 4.46 12.59
C ARG A 125 -12.28 5.66 12.41
N ALA A 126 -12.12 6.48 13.45
CA ALA A 126 -11.20 7.62 13.43
C ALA A 126 -9.73 7.19 13.30
N LEU A 127 -9.32 6.07 13.92
CA LEU A 127 -8.00 5.49 13.76
C LEU A 127 -7.76 5.09 12.32
N TYR A 128 -8.65 4.31 11.73
CA TYR A 128 -8.51 3.81 10.37
C TYR A 128 -8.55 4.94 9.34
N ALA A 129 -9.40 5.95 9.53
CA ALA A 129 -9.41 7.14 8.68
C ALA A 129 -8.06 7.89 8.71
N ARG A 130 -7.44 8.07 9.90
CA ARG A 130 -6.09 8.66 10.01
C ARG A 130 -5.02 7.82 9.33
N LYS A 131 -5.19 6.48 9.29
CA LYS A 131 -4.27 5.55 8.60
C LYS A 131 -4.56 5.42 7.10
N GLY A 132 -5.55 6.14 6.60
CA GLY A 132 -5.83 6.19 5.18
C GLY A 132 -6.88 5.21 4.67
N PHE A 133 -7.53 4.48 5.54
CA PHE A 133 -8.65 3.63 5.16
C PHE A 133 -9.89 4.46 4.84
N LEU A 134 -10.59 4.09 3.79
CA LEU A 134 -11.86 4.69 3.36
C LEU A 134 -13.00 3.67 3.45
N PRO A 135 -14.24 4.11 3.73
CA PRO A 135 -15.40 3.23 3.59
C PRO A 135 -15.52 2.74 2.14
N SER A 136 -15.71 1.44 1.95
CA SER A 136 -15.97 0.85 0.62
C SER A 136 -17.43 1.01 0.19
N GLY A 137 -18.32 1.29 1.13
CA GLY A 137 -19.77 1.26 0.93
C GLY A 137 -20.43 -0.08 1.29
N GLU A 138 -19.64 -1.11 1.57
CA GLU A 138 -20.16 -2.40 2.00
C GLU A 138 -20.50 -2.36 3.49
N VAL A 139 -21.65 -2.93 3.86
CA VAL A 139 -22.17 -2.99 5.23
C VAL A 139 -22.74 -4.38 5.49
N MET A 140 -22.48 -4.93 6.67
CA MET A 140 -23.05 -6.20 7.10
C MET A 140 -23.38 -6.20 8.59
N ALA A 141 -24.19 -7.16 9.02
CA ALA A 141 -24.43 -7.38 10.44
C ALA A 141 -23.21 -8.03 11.09
N LEU A 142 -22.85 -7.58 12.30
CA LEU A 142 -21.75 -8.20 13.05
C LEU A 142 -22.09 -9.68 13.37
N PRO A 143 -21.26 -10.65 12.95
CA PRO A 143 -21.57 -12.07 13.11
C PRO A 143 -21.79 -12.54 14.56
N SER A 144 -21.20 -11.88 15.54
CA SER A 144 -21.35 -12.20 16.97
C SER A 144 -22.56 -11.52 17.61
N ASP A 145 -23.07 -10.45 17.02
CA ASP A 145 -24.24 -9.69 17.46
C ASP A 145 -24.95 -9.05 16.26
N PRO A 146 -25.92 -9.75 15.64
CA PRO A 146 -26.63 -9.27 14.46
C PRO A 146 -27.43 -7.97 14.66
N GLY A 147 -27.58 -7.50 15.88
CA GLY A 147 -28.16 -6.19 16.21
C GLY A 147 -27.21 -5.01 15.92
N LEU A 148 -25.93 -5.27 15.70
CA LEU A 148 -24.93 -4.28 15.36
C LEU A 148 -24.53 -4.39 13.88
N MET A 149 -24.29 -3.24 13.27
CA MET A 149 -23.80 -3.17 11.89
C MET A 149 -22.31 -2.85 11.87
N GLU A 150 -21.60 -3.41 10.91
CA GLU A 150 -20.22 -3.08 10.62
C GLU A 150 -20.05 -2.66 9.16
N SER A 151 -19.22 -1.67 8.93
CA SER A 151 -18.86 -1.16 7.60
C SER A 151 -17.47 -1.65 7.22
N ARG A 152 -17.30 -1.97 5.92
CA ARG A 152 -15.97 -2.29 5.36
C ARG A 152 -15.20 -1.01 5.08
N TYR A 153 -13.94 -1.00 5.49
CA TYR A 153 -12.96 0.03 5.17
C TYR A 153 -11.81 -0.58 4.39
N VAL A 154 -11.29 0.15 3.41
CA VAL A 154 -10.20 -0.30 2.55
C VAL A 154 -9.09 0.75 2.50
N LEU A 155 -7.86 0.28 2.49
CA LEU A 155 -6.66 1.05 2.16
C LEU A 155 -6.11 0.49 0.85
N SER A 156 -6.34 1.19 -0.23
CA SER A 156 -5.87 0.80 -1.56
C SER A 156 -5.14 1.95 -2.24
N LEU A 157 -4.10 1.60 -3.00
CA LEU A 157 -3.46 2.50 -3.96
C LEU A 157 -3.85 2.01 -5.36
N VAL A 158 -4.64 2.77 -6.04
CA VAL A 158 -5.09 2.47 -7.40
C VAL A 158 -4.08 3.02 -8.40
N PHE A 159 -3.57 2.16 -9.29
CA PHE A 159 -2.82 2.59 -10.46
C PHE A 159 -3.73 2.49 -11.69
N ARG A 160 -3.87 3.59 -12.38
CA ARG A 160 -4.70 3.66 -13.60
C ARG A 160 -4.07 4.57 -14.63
N THR A 161 -4.51 4.45 -15.88
CA THR A 161 -4.22 5.44 -16.92
C THR A 161 -4.78 6.79 -16.50
N ALA A 162 -4.03 7.85 -16.73
CA ALA A 162 -4.43 9.22 -16.46
C ALA A 162 -5.62 9.63 -17.36
N ARG A 163 -6.37 10.58 -16.89
CA ARG A 163 -7.43 11.29 -17.64
C ARG A 163 -7.03 12.75 -17.78
N ALA A 164 -7.64 13.47 -18.70
CA ALA A 164 -7.36 14.90 -18.87
C ALA A 164 -7.51 15.71 -17.56
N ASP A 165 -8.52 15.37 -16.74
CA ASP A 165 -8.75 16.02 -15.44
C ASP A 165 -7.64 15.78 -14.40
N ASP A 166 -6.78 14.78 -14.61
CA ASP A 166 -5.65 14.52 -13.71
C ASP A 166 -4.43 15.41 -13.99
N LEU A 167 -4.37 16.03 -15.19
CA LEU A 167 -3.18 16.74 -15.66
C LEU A 167 -2.72 17.87 -14.74
N PRO A 168 -3.58 18.69 -14.13
CA PRO A 168 -3.14 19.70 -13.18
C PRO A 168 -2.38 19.07 -11.99
N ALA A 169 -2.86 17.95 -11.45
CA ALA A 169 -2.20 17.24 -10.36
C ALA A 169 -0.90 16.57 -10.81
N VAL A 170 -0.87 15.99 -12.01
CA VAL A 170 0.33 15.39 -12.62
C VAL A 170 1.43 16.44 -12.79
N VAL A 171 1.11 17.62 -13.37
CA VAL A 171 2.07 18.70 -13.53
C VAL A 171 2.56 19.22 -12.18
N ALA A 172 1.66 19.38 -11.20
CA ALA A 172 2.06 19.75 -9.84
C ALA A 172 3.05 18.77 -9.22
N LEU A 173 2.81 17.45 -9.36
CA LEU A 173 3.74 16.41 -8.88
C LEU A 173 5.10 16.47 -9.59
N ILE A 174 5.13 16.75 -10.88
CA ILE A 174 6.38 16.86 -11.64
C ILE A 174 7.16 18.11 -11.19
N THR A 175 6.49 19.22 -10.98
CA THR A 175 7.09 20.52 -10.61
C THR A 175 7.41 20.67 -9.13
N ASP A 176 6.99 19.74 -8.27
CA ASP A 176 7.44 19.64 -6.86
C ASP A 176 8.97 19.37 -6.72
N ASP A 177 9.64 19.13 -7.82
CA ASP A 177 11.08 18.94 -7.92
C ASP A 177 11.70 20.09 -8.71
N ALA A 178 12.61 20.85 -8.07
CA ALA A 178 13.21 22.05 -8.66
C ALA A 178 13.94 21.80 -10.00
N ILE A 179 14.50 20.60 -10.21
CA ILE A 179 15.16 20.22 -11.46
C ILE A 179 14.13 20.05 -12.58
N ALA A 180 12.96 19.53 -12.28
CA ALA A 180 11.90 19.32 -13.24
C ALA A 180 11.06 20.59 -13.44
N ALA A 181 10.81 21.37 -12.40
CA ALA A 181 10.05 22.62 -12.47
C ALA A 181 10.60 23.58 -13.52
N ALA A 182 11.92 23.71 -13.60
CA ALA A 182 12.58 24.58 -14.57
C ALA A 182 12.36 24.17 -16.04
N ARG A 183 11.90 22.94 -16.29
CA ARG A 183 11.67 22.40 -17.65
C ARG A 183 10.20 22.25 -17.98
N THR A 184 9.34 22.02 -16.97
CA THR A 184 7.93 21.69 -17.15
C THR A 184 7.05 22.94 -17.18
N GLY A 185 7.36 23.95 -16.39
CA GLY A 185 6.50 25.13 -16.25
C GLY A 185 5.22 24.87 -15.47
N ALA A 186 4.32 25.86 -15.47
CA ALA A 186 2.98 25.71 -14.93
C ALA A 186 2.09 24.94 -15.91
N TYR A 187 1.01 24.31 -15.41
CA TYR A 187 0.04 23.64 -16.28
C TYR A 187 -0.55 24.60 -17.32
N GLY A 188 -0.56 24.18 -18.60
CA GLY A 188 -1.06 24.94 -19.73
C GLY A 188 -1.55 24.04 -20.88
N GLU A 189 -2.00 24.66 -21.97
CA GLU A 189 -2.54 23.96 -23.15
C GLU A 189 -1.54 22.99 -23.79
N GLU A 190 -0.25 23.29 -23.72
CA GLU A 190 0.84 22.43 -24.19
C GLU A 190 0.88 21.06 -23.49
N HIS A 191 0.47 21.00 -22.21
CA HIS A 191 0.40 19.75 -21.46
C HIS A 191 -0.80 18.92 -21.89
N LEU A 192 -1.92 19.56 -22.24
CA LEU A 192 -3.10 18.88 -22.77
C LEU A 192 -2.79 18.29 -24.15
N ALA A 193 -2.18 19.07 -25.05
CA ALA A 193 -1.79 18.58 -26.37
C ALA A 193 -0.80 17.40 -26.27
N ALA A 194 0.21 17.49 -25.39
CA ALA A 194 1.14 16.39 -25.15
C ALA A 194 0.44 15.13 -24.59
N PHE A 195 -0.59 15.30 -23.76
CA PHE A 195 -1.38 14.19 -23.24
C PHE A 195 -2.22 13.52 -24.35
N GLU A 196 -2.83 14.28 -25.22
CA GLU A 196 -3.56 13.78 -26.38
C GLU A 196 -2.65 12.94 -27.30
N ASP A 197 -1.40 13.39 -27.54
CA ASP A 197 -0.40 12.63 -28.29
C ASP A 197 -0.02 11.31 -27.56
N ILE A 198 0.13 11.34 -26.22
CA ILE A 198 0.40 10.13 -25.43
C ILE A 198 -0.78 9.17 -25.52
N GLU A 199 -2.01 9.66 -25.39
CA GLU A 199 -3.23 8.83 -25.42
C GLU A 199 -3.47 8.21 -26.81
N ALA A 200 -3.10 8.91 -27.87
CA ALA A 200 -3.19 8.42 -29.24
C ALA A 200 -2.16 7.33 -29.60
N ASP A 201 -1.03 7.26 -28.88
CA ASP A 201 0.02 6.26 -29.14
C ASP A 201 -0.16 5.00 -28.27
N PRO A 202 -0.50 3.84 -28.86
CA PRO A 202 -0.71 2.59 -28.12
C PRO A 202 0.54 2.08 -27.39
N ASN A 203 1.71 2.65 -27.65
CA ASN A 203 2.96 2.34 -26.97
C ASN A 203 3.27 3.29 -25.81
N ASN A 204 2.41 4.27 -25.56
CA ASN A 204 2.58 5.20 -24.45
C ASN A 204 1.40 5.11 -23.48
N GLU A 205 1.67 5.20 -22.20
CA GLU A 205 0.67 5.30 -21.14
C GLU A 205 1.14 6.33 -20.10
N LEU A 206 0.35 7.36 -19.84
CA LEU A 206 0.53 8.19 -18.65
C LEU A 206 -0.25 7.53 -17.50
N ILE A 207 0.42 7.19 -16.44
CA ILE A 207 -0.14 6.48 -15.28
C ILE A 207 -0.22 7.42 -14.09
N VAL A 208 -1.31 7.36 -13.37
CA VAL A 208 -1.47 7.99 -12.06
C VAL A 208 -1.62 6.95 -10.96
N ALA A 209 -1.06 7.26 -9.80
CA ALA A 209 -1.34 6.58 -8.55
C ALA A 209 -2.37 7.42 -7.80
N GLU A 210 -3.51 6.83 -7.52
CA GLU A 210 -4.61 7.47 -6.81
C GLU A 210 -4.74 6.88 -5.40
N LEU A 211 -4.84 7.73 -4.41
CA LEU A 211 -5.11 7.38 -3.03
C LEU A 211 -6.26 8.26 -2.54
N LYS A 212 -7.37 7.66 -2.12
CA LYS A 212 -8.56 8.39 -1.64
C LYS A 212 -9.18 9.35 -2.66
N GLY A 213 -9.13 8.99 -3.94
CA GLY A 213 -9.63 9.87 -5.00
C GLY A 213 -8.68 11.02 -5.36
N GLU A 214 -7.53 11.13 -4.71
CA GLU A 214 -6.50 12.13 -5.01
C GLU A 214 -5.34 11.52 -5.79
N VAL A 215 -4.87 12.19 -6.82
CA VAL A 215 -3.67 11.80 -7.56
C VAL A 215 -2.44 12.12 -6.71
N VAL A 216 -1.77 11.08 -6.23
CA VAL A 216 -0.61 11.17 -5.33
C VAL A 216 0.70 10.70 -5.97
N GLY A 217 0.65 10.22 -7.20
CA GLY A 217 1.83 9.83 -7.95
C GLY A 217 1.57 9.80 -9.44
N THR A 218 2.64 9.85 -10.23
CA THR A 218 2.59 9.73 -11.69
C THR A 218 3.84 9.08 -12.25
N MET A 219 3.71 8.43 -13.40
CA MET A 219 4.79 7.96 -14.26
C MET A 219 4.31 7.83 -15.69
N GLN A 220 5.21 7.95 -16.64
CA GLN A 220 4.95 7.63 -18.04
C GLN A 220 5.63 6.31 -18.39
N LEU A 221 4.93 5.44 -19.10
CA LEU A 221 5.40 4.17 -19.62
C LEU A 221 5.46 4.24 -21.13
N THR A 222 6.61 3.89 -21.72
CA THR A 222 6.76 3.78 -23.18
C THR A 222 7.29 2.41 -23.53
N TYR A 223 6.55 1.68 -24.39
CA TYR A 223 6.91 0.36 -24.86
C TYR A 223 7.66 0.49 -26.16
N ILE A 224 8.97 0.21 -26.13
CA ILE A 224 9.86 0.47 -27.26
C ILE A 224 10.22 -0.88 -27.93
N PRO A 225 9.61 -1.21 -29.09
CA PRO A 225 10.04 -2.36 -29.88
C PRO A 225 11.45 -2.09 -30.45
N GLY A 226 12.25 -3.13 -30.60
CA GLY A 226 13.60 -2.98 -31.09
C GLY A 226 14.09 -4.19 -31.88
N ILE A 227 14.91 -3.95 -32.90
CA ILE A 227 15.56 -5.04 -33.68
C ILE A 227 16.64 -5.75 -32.84
N SER A 228 17.35 -4.99 -32.00
CA SER A 228 18.33 -5.55 -31.08
C SER A 228 17.68 -6.54 -30.09
N ARG A 229 18.49 -7.37 -29.42
CA ARG A 229 18.00 -8.39 -28.46
C ARG A 229 16.94 -9.33 -29.05
N ARG A 230 17.12 -9.74 -30.32
CA ARG A 230 16.22 -10.66 -31.06
C ARG A 230 14.81 -10.12 -31.24
N GLY A 231 14.65 -8.84 -31.49
CA GLY A 231 13.33 -8.21 -31.71
C GLY A 231 12.55 -7.94 -30.41
N ALA A 232 13.21 -7.92 -29.28
CA ALA A 232 12.55 -7.75 -27.97
C ALA A 232 12.07 -6.31 -27.73
N THR A 233 10.91 -6.19 -27.10
CA THR A 233 10.39 -4.93 -26.59
C THR A 233 10.98 -4.62 -25.22
N ARG A 234 11.30 -3.36 -24.94
CA ARG A 234 11.68 -2.85 -23.62
C ARG A 234 10.69 -1.83 -23.11
N LEU A 235 10.52 -1.78 -21.80
CA LEU A 235 9.74 -0.74 -21.14
C LEU A 235 10.66 0.40 -20.69
N GLN A 236 10.38 1.62 -21.15
CA GLN A 236 10.96 2.85 -20.64
C GLN A 236 10.01 3.42 -19.58
N VAL A 237 10.55 3.78 -18.40
CA VAL A 237 9.79 4.45 -17.35
C VAL A 237 10.33 5.84 -17.15
N GLU A 238 9.46 6.86 -17.21
CA GLU A 238 9.84 8.26 -17.09
C GLU A 238 8.92 9.00 -16.14
N ALA A 239 9.29 10.21 -15.75
CA ALA A 239 8.52 11.13 -14.92
C ALA A 239 7.96 10.52 -13.62
N VAL A 240 8.66 9.54 -13.02
CA VAL A 240 8.22 8.90 -11.78
C VAL A 240 8.19 9.93 -10.64
N ARG A 241 7.02 10.16 -10.07
CA ARG A 241 6.80 11.07 -8.94
C ARG A 241 5.84 10.46 -7.93
N ILE A 242 6.11 10.77 -6.66
CA ILE A 242 5.19 10.52 -5.54
C ILE A 242 5.12 11.80 -4.72
N ALA A 243 3.92 12.15 -4.27
CA ALA A 243 3.66 13.30 -3.42
C ALA A 243 4.59 13.32 -2.19
N GLY A 244 5.09 14.49 -1.83
CA GLY A 244 6.14 14.67 -0.81
C GLY A 244 5.82 13.99 0.51
N HIS A 245 4.58 14.10 0.98
CA HIS A 245 4.11 13.52 2.24
C HIS A 245 4.05 11.97 2.26
N LEU A 246 4.14 11.31 1.10
CA LEU A 246 4.14 9.85 0.95
C LEU A 246 5.53 9.27 0.65
N ARG A 247 6.56 10.11 0.50
CA ARG A 247 7.94 9.65 0.28
C ARG A 247 8.45 8.88 1.50
N GLY A 248 9.32 7.91 1.26
CA GLY A 248 9.87 7.06 2.33
C GLY A 248 8.91 5.99 2.89
N GLN A 249 7.65 5.95 2.46
CA GLN A 249 6.63 5.02 2.94
C GLN A 249 6.41 3.79 2.03
N GLY A 250 7.31 3.57 1.05
CA GLY A 250 7.25 2.41 0.15
C GLY A 250 6.36 2.60 -1.09
N TRP A 251 5.63 3.72 -1.22
CA TRP A 251 4.73 3.96 -2.35
C TRP A 251 5.44 3.99 -3.71
N GLY A 252 6.63 4.57 -3.78
CA GLY A 252 7.44 4.57 -5.00
C GLY A 252 7.84 3.15 -5.43
N ARG A 253 8.15 2.26 -4.47
CA ARG A 253 8.45 0.85 -4.74
C ARG A 253 7.24 0.14 -5.36
N ARG A 254 6.05 0.25 -4.75
CA ARG A 254 4.81 -0.34 -5.29
C ARG A 254 4.50 0.14 -6.70
N MET A 255 4.70 1.43 -6.95
CA MET A 255 4.50 2.02 -8.28
C MET A 255 5.44 1.41 -9.33
N MET A 256 6.72 1.23 -9.00
CA MET A 256 7.68 0.59 -9.89
C MET A 256 7.39 -0.91 -10.07
N GLU A 257 7.02 -1.63 -9.03
CA GLU A 257 6.63 -3.04 -9.08
C GLU A 257 5.41 -3.26 -10.00
N TRP A 258 4.42 -2.35 -9.91
CA TRP A 258 3.29 -2.35 -10.83
C TRP A 258 3.73 -2.10 -12.28
N ALA A 259 4.64 -1.16 -12.54
CA ALA A 259 5.21 -0.94 -13.87
C ALA A 259 5.95 -2.17 -14.39
N HIS A 260 6.70 -2.87 -13.51
CA HIS A 260 7.37 -4.13 -13.87
C HIS A 260 6.36 -5.22 -14.25
N ALA A 261 5.26 -5.36 -13.53
CA ALA A 261 4.18 -6.30 -13.84
C ALA A 261 3.53 -5.98 -15.19
N LYS A 262 3.23 -4.70 -15.45
CA LYS A 262 2.73 -4.23 -16.75
C LYS A 262 3.71 -4.56 -17.90
N GLY A 263 5.00 -4.30 -17.71
CA GLY A 263 6.03 -4.63 -18.70
C GLY A 263 6.08 -6.12 -19.00
N ARG A 264 6.05 -6.98 -17.97
CA ARG A 264 6.00 -8.44 -18.16
C ARG A 264 4.74 -8.87 -18.91
N ALA A 265 3.57 -8.35 -18.56
CA ALA A 265 2.30 -8.66 -19.21
C ALA A 265 2.30 -8.27 -20.70
N ARG A 266 3.05 -7.21 -21.10
CA ARG A 266 3.26 -6.82 -22.49
C ARG A 266 4.47 -7.50 -23.17
N GLY A 267 5.07 -8.50 -22.53
CA GLY A 267 6.20 -9.25 -23.09
C GLY A 267 7.51 -8.46 -23.15
N CYS A 268 7.67 -7.40 -22.38
CA CYS A 268 8.94 -6.69 -22.30
C CYS A 268 10.00 -7.54 -21.62
N VAL A 269 11.20 -7.58 -22.19
CA VAL A 269 12.33 -8.35 -21.63
C VAL A 269 13.19 -7.52 -20.68
N MET A 270 12.98 -6.22 -20.63
CA MET A 270 13.77 -5.28 -19.82
C MET A 270 12.94 -4.04 -19.49
N VAL A 271 13.17 -3.52 -18.31
CA VAL A 271 12.73 -2.17 -17.90
C VAL A 271 13.96 -1.28 -17.78
N GLN A 272 13.89 -0.08 -18.32
CA GLN A 272 14.94 0.91 -18.27
C GLN A 272 14.39 2.28 -17.88
N LEU A 273 15.24 3.14 -17.37
CA LEU A 273 14.96 4.52 -17.04
C LEU A 273 16.21 5.38 -17.11
N THR A 274 16.03 6.68 -17.17
CA THR A 274 17.12 7.66 -16.98
C THR A 274 16.82 8.54 -15.77
N SER A 275 17.86 8.90 -15.03
CA SER A 275 17.78 9.81 -13.89
C SER A 275 18.91 10.83 -13.95
N ASP A 276 18.60 12.09 -13.59
CA ASP A 276 19.61 13.14 -13.52
C ASP A 276 20.70 12.77 -12.50
N LYS A 277 21.96 12.99 -12.84
CA LYS A 277 23.13 12.67 -11.99
C LYS A 277 23.06 13.31 -10.60
N ARG A 278 22.37 14.45 -10.46
CA ARG A 278 22.17 15.18 -9.20
C ARG A 278 21.16 14.54 -8.24
N ARG A 279 20.38 13.54 -8.72
CA ARG A 279 19.34 12.88 -7.93
C ARG A 279 19.86 11.64 -7.22
N GLU A 280 20.76 11.82 -6.26
CA GLU A 280 21.40 10.72 -5.54
C GLU A 280 20.40 9.80 -4.82
N ASP A 281 19.33 10.37 -4.23
CA ASP A 281 18.26 9.60 -3.57
C ASP A 281 17.51 8.68 -4.56
N ALA A 282 17.21 9.18 -5.75
CA ALA A 282 16.60 8.38 -6.80
C ALA A 282 17.55 7.27 -7.28
N HIS A 283 18.84 7.53 -7.39
CA HIS A 283 19.83 6.50 -7.72
C HIS A 283 19.89 5.40 -6.66
N ARG A 284 19.89 5.76 -5.36
CA ARG A 284 19.81 4.78 -4.25
C ARG A 284 18.53 3.95 -4.32
N PHE A 285 17.40 4.63 -4.58
CA PHE A 285 16.10 3.99 -4.72
C PHE A 285 16.08 2.97 -5.87
N TYR A 286 16.50 3.33 -7.08
CA TYR A 286 16.50 2.38 -8.21
C TYR A 286 17.46 1.22 -8.01
N ARG A 287 18.64 1.44 -7.42
CA ARG A 287 19.55 0.33 -7.05
C ARG A 287 18.90 -0.63 -6.05
N SER A 288 18.10 -0.12 -5.09
CA SER A 288 17.36 -0.95 -4.13
C SER A 288 16.27 -1.82 -4.77
N LEU A 289 15.85 -1.48 -6.00
CA LEU A 289 14.91 -2.24 -6.83
C LEU A 289 15.62 -3.19 -7.81
N GLY A 290 16.94 -3.30 -7.75
CA GLY A 290 17.72 -4.18 -8.62
C GLY A 290 18.14 -3.57 -9.97
N TYR A 291 17.94 -2.27 -10.18
CA TYR A 291 18.42 -1.62 -11.40
C TYR A 291 19.95 -1.48 -11.39
N ALA A 292 20.59 -1.91 -12.47
CA ALA A 292 22.02 -1.71 -12.71
C ALA A 292 22.23 -0.37 -13.45
N GLN A 293 23.12 0.46 -12.95
CA GLN A 293 23.57 1.66 -13.64
C GLN A 293 24.68 1.29 -14.64
N SER A 294 24.25 0.79 -15.80
CA SER A 294 25.11 0.16 -16.82
C SER A 294 25.41 1.04 -18.02
N HIS A 295 24.72 2.18 -18.15
CA HIS A 295 24.85 3.07 -19.31
C HIS A 295 24.94 4.53 -18.86
N GLU A 296 25.59 5.37 -19.66
CA GLU A 296 25.55 6.82 -19.55
C GLU A 296 24.64 7.41 -20.62
N GLY A 297 23.84 8.41 -20.26
CA GLY A 297 22.95 9.11 -21.19
C GLY A 297 23.59 10.35 -21.75
N PHE A 298 23.46 10.55 -23.05
CA PHE A 298 23.86 11.78 -23.75
C PHE A 298 22.61 12.49 -24.25
N LYS A 299 22.55 13.82 -24.15
CA LYS A 299 21.44 14.66 -24.63
C LYS A 299 21.97 15.79 -25.48
N LEU A 300 21.36 15.98 -26.64
CA LEU A 300 21.55 17.15 -27.51
C LEU A 300 20.22 17.90 -27.53
N GLN A 301 20.24 19.20 -27.23
CA GLN A 301 19.07 20.07 -27.43
C GLN A 301 18.94 20.34 -28.92
N LEU A 302 17.71 20.24 -29.44
CA LEU A 302 17.38 20.63 -30.79
C LEU A 302 16.70 21.99 -30.73
N ASP A 303 17.23 22.96 -31.46
CA ASP A 303 16.69 24.33 -31.55
C ASP A 303 15.43 24.35 -32.46
#